data_04777bd44c089266362f57a4552ed9e9
#
_entry.id   04777bd44c089266362f57a4552ed9e9
#
_cell.length_a   1.000
_cell.length_b   1.000
_cell.length_c   1.000
_cell.angle_alpha   90.00
_cell.angle_beta   90.00
_cell.angle_gamma   90.00
#
_symmetry.space_group_name_H-M   'P 1'
#
loop_
_entity.id
_entity.type
_entity.pdbx_description
1 polymer ?
#
loop_
_entity_poly.entity_id
_entity_poly.type
_entity_poly.pdbx_seq_one_letter_code
_entity_poly.pdbx_strand_id
1 'polypeptide(L)'
;VQASQANPQDQAIQLDAVDVLMQLGRKDEAKQLLAGDYANEPDRANALRARLALLDGAADTAPLEARLAANADDHAARLELAKAYAAQSRFREALDAALEVVRRDRFFDEGAGRKAILALFEALSGEQYDDLVREFRRKLSAALN
;
A
#
# COMPACT_ATOMS: atom_id res chain seq x y z
N VAL A 1 -8.31 2.64 -30.27
CA VAL A 1 -9.52 2.56 -29.47
C VAL A 1 -10.17 1.20 -29.58
N GLN A 2 -10.29 0.71 -30.79
CA GLN A 2 -10.88 -0.61 -30.99
C GLN A 2 -9.99 -1.73 -30.53
N ALA A 3 -8.70 -1.51 -30.48
CA ALA A 3 -7.75 -2.51 -30.02
C ALA A 3 -7.98 -2.88 -28.56
N SER A 4 -8.51 -1.96 -27.75
CA SER A 4 -8.77 -2.22 -26.33
C SER A 4 -9.89 -3.22 -26.09
N GLN A 5 -10.69 -3.50 -27.12
CA GLN A 5 -11.78 -4.46 -27.02
C GLN A 5 -11.38 -5.85 -27.48
N ALA A 6 -10.16 -6.02 -27.93
CA ALA A 6 -9.79 -7.12 -28.76
C ALA A 6 -9.78 -8.47 -28.06
N ASN A 7 -8.91 -8.71 -27.12
CA ASN A 7 -8.84 -10.06 -26.55
C ASN A 7 -8.22 -10.04 -25.16
N PRO A 8 -8.34 -11.16 -24.43
CA PRO A 8 -7.84 -11.23 -23.05
C PRO A 8 -6.34 -10.95 -22.92
N GLN A 9 -5.55 -11.31 -23.91
CA GLN A 9 -4.11 -11.04 -23.87
C GLN A 9 -3.82 -9.55 -23.86
N ASP A 10 -4.57 -8.77 -24.62
CA ASP A 10 -4.39 -7.32 -24.66
C ASP A 10 -4.71 -6.70 -23.31
N GLN A 11 -5.72 -7.20 -22.63
CA GLN A 11 -6.06 -6.71 -21.30
C GLN A 11 -4.94 -7.02 -20.29
N ALA A 12 -4.39 -8.21 -20.32
CA ALA A 12 -3.28 -8.58 -19.44
C ALA A 12 -2.05 -7.70 -19.70
N ILE A 13 -1.72 -7.45 -20.96
CA ILE A 13 -0.60 -6.58 -21.33
C ILE A 13 -0.83 -5.15 -20.85
N GLN A 14 -2.04 -4.64 -20.99
CA GLN A 14 -2.37 -3.30 -20.51
C GLN A 14 -2.25 -3.19 -19.00
N LEU A 15 -2.68 -4.21 -18.27
CA LEU A 15 -2.55 -4.22 -16.82
C LEU A 15 -1.09 -4.33 -16.37
N ASP A 16 -0.27 -5.07 -17.11
CA ASP A 16 1.18 -5.08 -16.84
C ASP A 16 1.77 -3.68 -17.05
N ALA A 17 1.34 -2.96 -18.08
CA ALA A 17 1.79 -1.60 -18.31
C ALA A 17 1.36 -0.65 -17.19
N VAL A 18 0.15 -0.83 -16.67
CA VAL A 18 -0.32 -0.04 -15.52
C VAL A 18 0.60 -0.24 -14.32
N ASP A 19 0.96 -1.48 -14.01
CA ASP A 19 1.84 -1.76 -12.90
C ASP A 19 3.19 -1.07 -13.07
N VAL A 20 3.78 -1.14 -14.25
CA VAL A 20 5.05 -0.46 -14.55
C VAL A 20 4.91 1.05 -14.41
N LEU A 21 3.83 1.62 -14.93
CA LEU A 21 3.60 3.06 -14.83
C LEU A 21 3.47 3.52 -13.38
N MET A 22 2.82 2.72 -12.54
CA MET A 22 2.70 3.01 -11.12
C MET A 22 4.06 2.97 -10.43
N GLN A 23 4.91 2.00 -10.77
CA GLN A 23 6.26 1.91 -10.23
C GLN A 23 7.12 3.10 -10.63
N LEU A 24 6.89 3.64 -11.81
CA LEU A 24 7.62 4.81 -12.31
C LEU A 24 7.04 6.13 -11.80
N GLY A 25 5.96 6.09 -11.05
CA GLY A 25 5.31 7.30 -10.55
C GLY A 25 4.44 8.02 -11.57
N ARG A 26 4.15 7.39 -12.69
CA ARG A 26 3.37 7.98 -13.78
C ARG A 26 1.88 7.69 -13.59
N LYS A 27 1.32 8.28 -12.55
CA LYS A 27 -0.04 7.99 -12.08
C LYS A 27 -1.13 8.34 -13.10
N ASP A 28 -0.99 9.47 -13.79
CA ASP A 28 -2.02 9.92 -14.73
C ASP A 28 -2.14 8.96 -15.90
N GLU A 29 -1.02 8.46 -16.41
CA GLU A 29 -1.04 7.48 -17.49
C GLU A 29 -1.62 6.15 -17.01
N ALA A 30 -1.31 5.73 -15.80
CA ALA A 30 -1.89 4.53 -15.21
C ALA A 30 -3.41 4.67 -15.09
N LYS A 31 -3.90 5.83 -14.66
CA LYS A 31 -5.34 6.09 -14.57
C LYS A 31 -6.03 5.96 -15.94
N GLN A 32 -5.40 6.50 -16.96
CA GLN A 32 -5.99 6.45 -18.30
C GLN A 32 -6.14 5.01 -18.79
N LEU A 33 -5.14 4.18 -18.56
CA LEU A 33 -5.23 2.77 -18.92
C LEU A 33 -6.28 2.04 -18.10
N LEU A 34 -6.37 2.31 -16.81
CA LEU A 34 -7.34 1.66 -15.92
C LEU A 34 -8.77 2.12 -16.16
N ALA A 35 -8.99 3.20 -16.91
CA ALA A 35 -10.33 3.65 -17.26
C ALA A 35 -11.00 2.70 -18.26
N GLY A 36 -10.23 1.82 -18.91
CA GLY A 36 -10.78 0.84 -19.84
C GLY A 36 -11.55 -0.27 -19.15
N ASP A 37 -12.17 -1.11 -19.97
CA ASP A 37 -12.93 -2.26 -19.50
C ASP A 37 -12.03 -3.50 -19.46
N TYR A 38 -11.92 -4.13 -18.30
CA TYR A 38 -11.11 -5.32 -18.09
C TYR A 38 -11.97 -6.50 -17.68
N ALA A 39 -12.99 -6.80 -18.48
CA ALA A 39 -13.95 -7.85 -18.18
C ALA A 39 -13.31 -9.24 -18.01
N ASN A 40 -12.14 -9.47 -18.64
CA ASN A 40 -11.43 -10.74 -18.54
C ASN A 40 -10.44 -10.80 -17.38
N GLU A 41 -10.14 -9.66 -16.76
CA GLU A 41 -9.20 -9.56 -15.64
C GLU A 41 -9.76 -8.63 -14.55
N PRO A 42 -11.01 -8.86 -14.10
CA PRO A 42 -11.65 -7.88 -13.20
C PRO A 42 -10.96 -7.76 -11.85
N ASP A 43 -10.50 -8.88 -11.29
CA ASP A 43 -9.87 -8.85 -9.96
C ASP A 43 -8.54 -8.10 -10.00
N ARG A 44 -7.74 -8.34 -11.03
CA ARG A 44 -6.46 -7.67 -11.19
C ARG A 44 -6.64 -6.18 -11.45
N ALA A 45 -7.59 -5.81 -12.31
CA ALA A 45 -7.88 -4.41 -12.58
C ALA A 45 -8.35 -3.69 -11.32
N ASN A 46 -9.22 -4.31 -10.55
CA ASN A 46 -9.70 -3.73 -9.30
C ASN A 46 -8.59 -3.57 -8.27
N ALA A 47 -7.68 -4.55 -8.18
CA ALA A 47 -6.52 -4.46 -7.28
C ALA A 47 -5.61 -3.29 -7.67
N LEU A 48 -5.37 -3.10 -8.97
CA LEU A 48 -4.54 -2.00 -9.45
C LEU A 48 -5.23 -0.65 -9.23
N ARG A 49 -6.56 -0.58 -9.41
CA ARG A 49 -7.31 0.64 -9.10
C ARG A 49 -7.23 1.01 -7.63
N ALA A 50 -7.29 0.01 -6.76
CA ALA A 50 -7.15 0.23 -5.31
C ALA A 50 -5.74 0.76 -4.98
N ARG A 51 -4.70 0.18 -5.57
CA ARG A 51 -3.33 0.66 -5.38
C ARG A 51 -3.16 2.08 -5.89
N LEU A 52 -3.74 2.38 -7.05
CA LEU A 52 -3.66 3.72 -7.62
C LEU A 52 -4.35 4.75 -6.73
N ALA A 53 -5.49 4.40 -6.15
CA ALA A 53 -6.20 5.26 -5.22
C ALA A 53 -5.34 5.56 -3.99
N LEU A 54 -4.60 4.56 -3.49
CA LEU A 54 -3.67 4.77 -2.38
C LEU A 54 -2.53 5.71 -2.78
N LEU A 55 -1.99 5.57 -3.98
CA LEU A 55 -0.95 6.48 -4.48
C LEU A 55 -1.45 7.92 -4.57
N ASP A 56 -2.66 8.11 -5.08
CA ASP A 56 -3.26 9.44 -5.19
C ASP A 56 -3.51 10.06 -3.83
N GLY A 57 -3.89 9.25 -2.86
CA GLY A 57 -4.14 9.72 -1.51
C GLY A 57 -2.91 9.75 -0.63
N ALA A 58 -1.79 9.19 -1.10
CA ALA A 58 -0.58 9.12 -0.31
C ALA A 58 0.08 10.50 -0.25
N ALA A 59 0.40 10.95 0.95
CA ALA A 59 1.17 12.17 1.13
C ALA A 59 2.63 11.91 0.73
N ASP A 60 3.31 12.97 0.29
CA ASP A 60 4.76 12.92 0.13
C ASP A 60 5.39 12.56 1.48
N THR A 61 6.37 11.65 1.47
CA THR A 61 7.00 11.18 2.70
C THR A 61 7.87 12.25 3.38
N ALA A 62 8.44 13.19 2.63
CA ALA A 62 9.38 14.16 3.20
C ALA A 62 8.76 15.05 4.28
N PRO A 63 7.58 15.64 4.10
CA PRO A 63 6.95 16.40 5.19
C PRO A 63 6.62 15.55 6.41
N LEU A 64 6.22 14.30 6.21
CA LEU A 64 5.89 13.39 7.30
C LEU A 64 7.13 12.98 8.07
N GLU A 65 8.22 12.71 7.35
CA GLU A 65 9.50 12.40 7.97
C GLU A 65 10.01 13.59 8.79
N ALA A 66 9.82 14.81 8.30
CA ALA A 66 10.18 16.01 9.03
C ALA A 66 9.37 16.15 10.32
N ARG A 67 8.07 15.84 10.28
CA ARG A 67 7.22 15.86 11.49
C ARG A 67 7.71 14.87 12.53
N LEU A 68 8.11 13.67 12.10
CA LEU A 68 8.64 12.66 13.02
C LEU A 68 10.01 13.05 13.57
N ALA A 69 10.86 13.70 12.77
CA ALA A 69 12.14 14.20 13.26
C ALA A 69 11.95 15.26 14.34
N ALA A 70 10.91 16.08 14.22
CA ALA A 70 10.57 17.08 15.23
C ALA A 70 9.91 16.47 16.46
N ASN A 71 9.10 15.43 16.27
CA ASN A 71 8.39 14.77 17.36
C ASN A 71 8.23 13.28 17.06
N ALA A 72 9.06 12.45 17.68
CA ALA A 72 9.04 11.00 17.46
C ALA A 72 7.72 10.34 17.89
N ASP A 73 6.92 11.01 18.72
CA ASP A 73 5.64 10.51 19.17
C ASP A 73 4.46 11.05 18.35
N ASP A 74 4.73 11.61 17.17
CA ASP A 74 3.68 12.01 16.24
C ASP A 74 3.11 10.77 15.56
N HIS A 75 2.20 10.09 16.26
CA HIS A 75 1.64 8.81 15.80
C HIS A 75 0.82 8.98 14.52
N ALA A 76 0.11 10.09 14.38
CA ALA A 76 -0.65 10.36 13.16
C ALA A 76 0.26 10.45 11.95
N ALA A 77 1.39 11.15 12.07
CA ALA A 77 2.36 11.24 10.97
C ALA A 77 2.95 9.87 10.65
N ARG A 78 3.24 9.07 11.67
CA ARG A 78 3.82 7.74 11.48
C ARG A 78 2.85 6.81 10.76
N LEU A 79 1.55 6.88 11.08
CA LEU A 79 0.54 6.10 10.37
C LEU A 79 0.35 6.55 8.93
N GLU A 80 0.42 7.85 8.68
CA GLU A 80 0.37 8.35 7.31
C GLU A 80 1.60 7.92 6.51
N LEU A 81 2.77 7.87 7.16
CA LEU A 81 3.97 7.32 6.53
C LEU A 81 3.78 5.85 6.19
N ALA A 82 3.17 5.06 7.07
CA ALA A 82 2.88 3.66 6.78
C ALA A 82 2.07 3.52 5.50
N LYS A 83 1.04 4.35 5.33
CA LYS A 83 0.23 4.35 4.11
C LYS A 83 1.03 4.75 2.88
N ALA A 84 1.86 5.80 3.01
CA ALA A 84 2.68 6.28 1.90
C ALA A 84 3.71 5.22 1.48
N TYR A 85 4.36 4.56 2.43
CA TYR A 85 5.30 3.50 2.12
C TYR A 85 4.59 2.32 1.44
N ALA A 86 3.42 1.92 1.93
CA ALA A 86 2.66 0.84 1.32
C ALA A 86 2.28 1.17 -0.13
N ALA A 87 1.89 2.41 -0.39
CA ALA A 87 1.57 2.87 -1.74
C ALA A 87 2.78 2.78 -2.68
N GLN A 88 3.98 2.93 -2.13
CA GLN A 88 5.24 2.81 -2.88
C GLN A 88 5.77 1.39 -2.91
N SER A 89 5.02 0.41 -2.43
CA SER A 89 5.42 -0.99 -2.30
C SER A 89 6.60 -1.20 -1.34
N ARG A 90 6.83 -0.25 -0.44
CA ARG A 90 7.84 -0.35 0.61
C ARG A 90 7.21 -0.96 1.85
N PHE A 91 6.86 -2.25 1.74
CA PHE A 91 6.01 -2.92 2.72
C PHE A 91 6.69 -3.13 4.06
N ARG A 92 7.98 -3.45 4.07
CA ARG A 92 8.70 -3.59 5.34
C ARG A 92 8.68 -2.28 6.12
N GLU A 93 8.93 -1.18 5.45
CA GLU A 93 8.94 0.14 6.07
C GLU A 93 7.54 0.54 6.54
N ALA A 94 6.52 0.19 5.76
CA ALA A 94 5.13 0.43 6.15
C ALA A 94 4.78 -0.35 7.42
N LEU A 95 5.15 -1.63 7.48
CA LEU A 95 4.90 -2.47 8.65
C LEU A 95 5.69 -1.97 9.87
N ASP A 96 6.94 -1.57 9.68
CA ASP A 96 7.75 -1.01 10.76
C ASP A 96 7.12 0.26 11.33
N ALA A 97 6.64 1.15 10.47
CA ALA A 97 6.02 2.39 10.92
C ALA A 97 4.75 2.12 11.75
N ALA A 98 3.89 1.25 11.25
CA ALA A 98 2.65 0.92 11.99
C ALA A 98 2.97 0.18 13.29
N LEU A 99 3.95 -0.72 13.28
CA LEU A 99 4.37 -1.44 14.49
C LEU A 99 4.93 -0.50 15.54
N GLU A 100 5.66 0.52 15.13
CA GLU A 100 6.21 1.49 16.07
C GLU A 100 5.11 2.27 16.77
N VAL A 101 4.00 2.57 16.10
CA VAL A 101 2.85 3.19 16.76
C VAL A 101 2.33 2.27 17.87
N VAL A 102 2.22 0.97 17.59
CA VAL A 102 1.77 0.00 18.62
C VAL A 102 2.74 -0.03 19.79
N ARG A 103 4.04 -0.04 19.53
CA ARG A 103 5.06 -0.08 20.58
C ARG A 103 5.04 1.15 21.46
N ARG A 104 4.80 2.32 20.87
CA ARG A 104 4.82 3.60 21.61
C ARG A 104 3.50 3.86 22.31
N ASP A 105 2.38 3.58 21.62
CA ASP A 105 1.03 3.79 22.18
C ASP A 105 0.05 2.89 21.45
N ARG A 106 -0.16 1.69 21.99
CA ARG A 106 -1.06 0.71 21.38
C ARG A 106 -2.53 1.14 21.41
N PHE A 107 -2.88 2.10 22.25
CA PHE A 107 -4.25 2.60 22.37
C PHE A 107 -4.51 3.86 21.53
N PHE A 108 -3.48 4.38 20.88
CA PHE A 108 -3.63 5.58 20.07
C PHE A 108 -4.77 5.40 19.06
N ASP A 109 -5.71 6.35 19.05
CA ASP A 109 -6.83 6.39 18.12
C ASP A 109 -7.52 5.02 18.00
N GLU A 110 -7.92 4.48 19.13
CA GLU A 110 -8.66 3.21 19.23
C GLU A 110 -7.91 2.02 18.62
N GLY A 111 -6.61 2.00 18.77
CA GLY A 111 -5.79 0.91 18.24
C GLY A 111 -5.48 1.05 16.75
N ALA A 112 -5.37 2.27 16.27
CA ALA A 112 -5.12 2.54 14.85
C ALA A 112 -3.85 1.88 14.33
N GLY A 113 -2.78 1.79 15.15
CA GLY A 113 -1.54 1.12 14.75
C GLY A 113 -1.75 -0.36 14.46
N ARG A 114 -2.43 -1.06 15.36
CA ARG A 114 -2.75 -2.47 15.17
C ARG A 114 -3.65 -2.68 13.95
N LYS A 115 -4.67 -1.83 13.80
CA LYS A 115 -5.58 -1.91 12.65
C LYS A 115 -4.83 -1.71 11.34
N ALA A 116 -3.88 -0.77 11.31
CA ALA A 116 -3.05 -0.53 10.13
C ALA A 116 -2.21 -1.75 9.76
N ILE A 117 -1.59 -2.41 10.76
CA ILE A 117 -0.79 -3.61 10.52
C ILE A 117 -1.67 -4.74 9.97
N LEU A 118 -2.85 -4.95 10.53
CA LEU A 118 -3.74 -6.01 10.07
C LEU A 118 -4.21 -5.75 8.64
N ALA A 119 -4.49 -4.49 8.29
CA ALA A 119 -4.83 -4.13 6.92
C ALA A 119 -3.67 -4.39 5.96
N LEU A 120 -2.44 -4.11 6.39
CA LEU A 120 -1.25 -4.41 5.59
C LEU A 120 -1.08 -5.92 5.38
N PHE A 121 -1.34 -6.74 6.41
CA PHE A 121 -1.28 -8.20 6.25
C PHE A 121 -2.28 -8.68 5.20
N GLU A 122 -3.46 -8.12 5.16
CA GLU A 122 -4.45 -8.49 4.14
C GLU A 122 -3.98 -8.09 2.74
N ALA A 123 -3.33 -6.94 2.62
CA ALA A 123 -2.78 -6.48 1.34
C ALA A 123 -1.61 -7.35 0.88
N LEU A 124 -0.92 -8.02 1.80
CA LEU A 124 0.25 -8.85 1.53
C LEU A 124 -0.12 -10.33 1.47
N SER A 125 -1.13 -10.69 0.72
CA SER A 125 -1.68 -12.04 0.70
C SER A 125 -0.96 -13.01 -0.25
N GLY A 126 0.06 -12.57 -0.98
CA GLY A 126 0.80 -13.44 -1.91
C GLY A 126 1.90 -14.24 -1.20
N GLU A 127 2.26 -15.39 -1.77
CA GLU A 127 3.30 -16.26 -1.20
C GLU A 127 4.63 -15.52 -1.03
N GLN A 128 4.94 -14.60 -1.91
CA GLN A 128 6.18 -13.83 -1.84
C GLN A 128 6.30 -13.01 -0.55
N TYR A 129 5.18 -12.79 0.14
CA TYR A 129 5.17 -12.00 1.37
C TYR A 129 5.01 -12.85 2.63
N ASP A 130 4.93 -14.18 2.50
CA ASP A 130 4.67 -15.05 3.66
C ASP A 130 5.69 -14.87 4.77
N ASP A 131 6.97 -14.80 4.42
CA ASP A 131 8.04 -14.64 5.42
C ASP A 131 7.94 -13.27 6.11
N LEU A 132 7.66 -12.23 5.35
CA LEU A 132 7.52 -10.87 5.88
C LEU A 132 6.33 -10.79 6.84
N VAL A 133 5.18 -11.32 6.44
CA VAL A 133 3.98 -11.33 7.27
C VAL A 133 4.21 -12.12 8.55
N ARG A 134 4.85 -13.28 8.44
CA ARG A 134 5.14 -14.12 9.60
C ARG A 134 6.06 -13.41 10.59
N GLU A 135 7.08 -12.75 10.09
CA GLU A 135 8.00 -11.97 10.91
C GLU A 135 7.25 -10.89 11.69
N PHE A 136 6.41 -10.12 11.02
CA PHE A 136 5.71 -9.01 11.65
C PHE A 136 4.55 -9.45 12.53
N ARG A 137 3.94 -10.60 12.26
CA ARG A 137 2.97 -11.18 13.20
C ARG A 137 3.60 -11.49 14.54
N ARG A 138 4.82 -12.04 14.54
CA ARG A 138 5.56 -12.29 15.77
C ARG A 138 5.90 -10.99 16.49
N LYS A 139 6.36 -10.00 15.74
CA LYS A 139 6.70 -8.69 16.34
C LYS A 139 5.48 -8.00 16.93
N LEU A 140 4.34 -8.08 16.23
CA LEU A 140 3.11 -7.50 16.74
C LEU A 140 2.67 -8.19 18.02
N SER A 141 2.69 -9.51 18.04
CA SER A 141 2.34 -10.28 19.24
C SER A 141 3.22 -9.89 20.43
N ALA A 142 4.52 -9.75 20.21
CA ALA A 142 5.45 -9.32 21.25
C ALA A 142 5.15 -7.90 21.72
N ALA A 143 4.77 -7.01 20.82
CA ALA A 143 4.46 -5.63 21.19
C ALA A 143 3.17 -5.49 21.99
N LEU A 144 2.22 -6.42 21.81
CA LEU A 144 0.94 -6.41 22.51
C LEU A 144 0.97 -7.13 23.86
N ASN A 145 1.98 -7.92 24.10
CA ASN A 145 2.16 -8.61 25.40
C ASN A 145 2.92 -7.68 26.42
#